data_fffb02113fbb9c2db1fb00a368846ec8
#
_entry.id   fffb02113fbb9c2db1fb00a368846ec8
#
_cell.length_a   1.000
_cell.length_b   1.000
_cell.length_c   1.000
_cell.angle_alpha   90.00
_cell.angle_beta   90.00
_cell.angle_gamma   90.00
#
_symmetry.space_group_name_H-M   'P 1'
#
loop_
_entity.id
_entity.type
_entity.pdbx_description
1 polymer ?
#
loop_
_entity_poly.entity_id
_entity_poly.type
_entity_poly.pdbx_seq_one_letter_code
_entity_poly.pdbx_strand_id
1 'polypeptide(L)'
;MTGWVLVALLAAADPAARERAGRASALLSYVAGDYAVAVGPRGEILSPEELAEQGQFVREAAAELRASSAEDLAGELDQLAGRVDARAAPPEVIGRAQRMATLIAQRFDLAVLPRAQPDLRRGQRLYRQACAACHGPDGTPPPAERLPLPTRPVAFASKPDMSRLSPQRVFSAATYGVPGTAMPSFGDALTLGERWDLAFYALTLAHKGARERARGEELLRKAPRTPDFLQLAVRSDDQLRAALSRSGLSPADREAVLSAVRAAFPASPGRASR
;
A
#
# COMPACT_ATOMS: atom_id res chain seq x y z
N MET A 1 -6.76 -53.15 -15.13
CA MET A 1 -6.17 -52.33 -14.05
C MET A 1 -6.33 -50.86 -14.46
N THR A 2 -7.39 -50.24 -14.03
CA THR A 2 -7.77 -48.84 -14.37
C THR A 2 -7.25 -47.92 -13.27
N GLY A 3 -6.14 -47.23 -13.57
CA GLY A 3 -5.58 -46.20 -12.69
C GLY A 3 -6.45 -44.97 -12.66
N TRP A 4 -7.07 -44.68 -11.55
CA TRP A 4 -7.71 -43.40 -11.26
C TRP A 4 -6.63 -42.36 -10.99
N VAL A 5 -6.39 -41.47 -11.95
CA VAL A 5 -5.61 -40.26 -11.71
C VAL A 5 -6.49 -39.33 -10.89
N LEU A 6 -6.21 -39.21 -9.62
CA LEU A 6 -6.82 -38.22 -8.73
C LEU A 6 -6.28 -36.84 -9.17
N VAL A 7 -6.98 -36.16 -10.05
CA VAL A 7 -6.75 -34.73 -10.28
C VAL A 7 -7.24 -34.02 -9.03
N ALA A 8 -6.31 -33.67 -8.15
CA ALA A 8 -6.60 -32.74 -7.07
C ALA A 8 -7.00 -31.40 -7.72
N LEU A 9 -8.31 -31.16 -7.85
CA LEU A 9 -8.81 -29.81 -8.09
C LEU A 9 -8.26 -28.95 -6.94
N LEU A 10 -7.31 -28.10 -7.24
CA LEU A 10 -7.01 -26.91 -6.43
C LEU A 10 -8.31 -26.09 -6.45
N ALA A 11 -9.14 -26.30 -5.44
CA ALA A 11 -10.34 -25.51 -5.26
C ALA A 11 -9.88 -24.05 -5.16
N ALA A 12 -10.28 -23.24 -6.12
CA ALA A 12 -10.06 -21.81 -6.03
C ALA A 12 -10.63 -21.36 -4.68
N ALA A 13 -9.81 -20.67 -3.88
CA ALA A 13 -10.27 -20.19 -2.58
C ALA A 13 -11.58 -19.43 -2.75
N ASP A 14 -12.53 -19.68 -1.84
CA ASP A 14 -13.81 -18.99 -1.79
C ASP A 14 -13.61 -17.48 -1.96
N PRO A 15 -14.31 -16.80 -2.89
CA PRO A 15 -14.17 -15.36 -3.10
C PRO A 15 -14.30 -14.55 -1.80
N ALA A 16 -15.20 -14.93 -0.89
CA ALA A 16 -15.37 -14.29 0.41
C ALA A 16 -14.15 -14.53 1.32
N ALA A 17 -13.56 -15.71 1.32
CA ALA A 17 -12.34 -16.01 2.05
C ALA A 17 -11.13 -15.21 1.48
N ARG A 18 -11.04 -15.05 0.16
CA ARG A 18 -10.00 -14.23 -0.47
C ARG A 18 -10.13 -12.75 -0.10
N GLU A 19 -11.35 -12.23 -0.08
CA GLU A 19 -11.61 -10.84 0.31
C GLU A 19 -11.20 -10.59 1.77
N ARG A 20 -11.61 -11.47 2.70
CA ARG A 20 -11.21 -11.39 4.11
C ARG A 20 -9.69 -11.48 4.29
N ALA A 21 -9.05 -12.44 3.63
CA ALA A 21 -7.59 -12.56 3.63
C ALA A 21 -6.91 -11.31 3.07
N GLY A 22 -7.51 -10.66 2.07
CA GLY A 22 -7.07 -9.40 1.53
C GLY A 22 -7.14 -8.26 2.55
N ARG A 23 -8.25 -8.16 3.30
CA ARG A 23 -8.38 -7.20 4.41
C ARG A 23 -7.33 -7.46 5.50
N ALA A 24 -7.14 -8.72 5.90
CA ALA A 24 -6.10 -9.07 6.87
C ALA A 24 -4.70 -8.65 6.41
N SER A 25 -4.35 -8.92 5.15
CA SER A 25 -3.07 -8.50 4.56
C SER A 25 -2.91 -6.97 4.52
N ALA A 26 -4.01 -6.23 4.23
CA ALA A 26 -4.01 -4.78 4.23
C ALA A 26 -3.75 -4.20 5.64
N LEU A 27 -4.45 -4.71 6.66
CA LEU A 27 -4.24 -4.32 8.06
C LEU A 27 -2.79 -4.52 8.51
N LEU A 28 -2.18 -5.65 8.17
CA LEU A 28 -0.77 -5.91 8.46
C LEU A 28 0.19 -4.96 7.74
N SER A 29 -0.20 -4.46 6.57
CA SER A 29 0.58 -3.46 5.85
C SER A 29 0.55 -2.09 6.56
N TYR A 30 -0.55 -1.75 7.26
CA TYR A 30 -0.60 -0.58 8.13
C TYR A 30 0.32 -0.77 9.34
N VAL A 31 0.24 -1.92 10.03
CA VAL A 31 1.14 -2.23 11.15
C VAL A 31 2.62 -2.12 10.73
N ALA A 32 2.97 -2.72 9.60
CA ALA A 32 4.34 -2.66 9.08
C ALA A 32 4.82 -1.24 8.72
N GLY A 33 3.91 -0.35 8.34
CA GLY A 33 4.24 1.03 7.98
C GLY A 33 4.31 1.99 9.17
N ASP A 34 3.48 1.78 10.19
CA ASP A 34 3.22 2.82 11.19
C ASP A 34 3.63 2.43 12.62
N TYR A 35 3.93 1.17 12.91
CA TYR A 35 4.29 0.74 14.26
C TYR A 35 5.47 1.52 14.87
N ALA A 36 6.46 1.92 14.07
CA ALA A 36 7.58 2.74 14.53
C ALA A 36 7.21 4.19 14.93
N VAL A 37 5.99 4.64 14.61
CA VAL A 37 5.45 5.92 15.10
C VAL A 37 4.87 5.75 16.51
N ALA A 38 4.35 4.57 16.81
CA ALA A 38 3.74 4.22 18.07
C ALA A 38 4.77 3.84 19.14
N VAL A 39 5.84 3.14 18.74
CA VAL A 39 6.82 2.53 19.65
C VAL A 39 8.25 2.86 19.21
N GLY A 40 9.05 3.31 20.13
CA GLY A 40 10.46 3.59 19.93
C GLY A 40 11.35 2.34 19.98
N PRO A 41 12.65 2.47 19.64
CA PRO A 41 13.58 1.34 19.51
C PRO A 41 13.73 0.46 20.76
N ARG A 42 13.49 1.02 21.95
CA ARG A 42 13.62 0.33 23.25
C ARG A 42 12.28 0.00 23.89
N GLY A 43 11.16 0.09 23.14
CA GLY A 43 9.82 -0.18 23.63
C GLY A 43 9.15 1.00 24.34
N GLU A 44 9.73 2.21 24.24
CA GLU A 44 9.09 3.43 24.73
C GLU A 44 7.84 3.77 23.91
N ILE A 45 6.75 4.16 24.59
CA ILE A 45 5.51 4.56 23.92
C ILE A 45 5.70 5.99 23.40
N LEU A 46 5.66 6.16 22.09
CA LEU A 46 5.73 7.46 21.41
C LEU A 46 4.33 8.04 21.17
N SER A 47 3.34 7.20 20.88
CA SER A 47 1.91 7.54 20.76
C SER A 47 1.05 6.40 21.30
N PRO A 48 0.33 6.62 22.43
CA PRO A 48 -0.56 5.62 23.00
C PRO A 48 -1.74 5.27 22.05
N GLU A 49 -2.27 6.27 21.35
CA GLU A 49 -3.39 6.12 20.43
C GLU A 49 -2.98 5.24 19.25
N GLU A 50 -1.85 5.54 18.63
CA GLU A 50 -1.29 4.74 17.53
C GLU A 50 -0.99 3.32 17.98
N LEU A 51 -0.44 3.12 19.18
CA LEU A 51 -0.18 1.77 19.70
C LEU A 51 -1.46 0.96 19.87
N ALA A 52 -2.51 1.58 20.39
CA ALA A 52 -3.82 0.93 20.53
C ALA A 52 -4.39 0.53 19.16
N GLU A 53 -4.28 1.41 18.16
CA GLU A 53 -4.72 1.15 16.79
C GLU A 53 -3.94 0.00 16.15
N GLN A 54 -2.61 -0.03 16.30
CA GLN A 54 -1.78 -1.12 15.77
C GLN A 54 -2.18 -2.47 16.39
N GLY A 55 -2.43 -2.52 17.69
CA GLY A 55 -2.92 -3.71 18.38
C GLY A 55 -4.30 -4.16 17.88
N GLN A 56 -5.20 -3.20 17.62
CA GLN A 56 -6.52 -3.49 17.04
C GLN A 56 -6.39 -4.07 15.62
N PHE A 57 -5.56 -3.50 14.76
CA PHE A 57 -5.35 -3.99 13.40
C PHE A 57 -4.87 -5.43 13.36
N VAL A 58 -3.93 -5.81 14.23
CA VAL A 58 -3.46 -7.21 14.29
C VAL A 58 -4.59 -8.15 14.73
N ARG A 59 -5.36 -7.79 15.75
CA ARG A 59 -6.48 -8.61 16.25
C ARG A 59 -7.60 -8.74 15.22
N GLU A 60 -7.90 -7.67 14.51
CA GLU A 60 -8.90 -7.68 13.42
C GLU A 60 -8.43 -8.56 12.26
N ALA A 61 -7.16 -8.45 11.85
CA ALA A 61 -6.57 -9.34 10.85
C ALA A 61 -6.67 -10.83 11.26
N ALA A 62 -6.44 -11.16 12.54
CA ALA A 62 -6.60 -12.50 13.04
C ALA A 62 -8.07 -12.98 12.95
N ALA A 63 -9.04 -12.12 13.27
CA ALA A 63 -10.46 -12.43 13.15
C ALA A 63 -10.88 -12.70 11.70
N GLU A 64 -10.39 -11.90 10.73
CA GLU A 64 -10.63 -12.11 9.30
C GLU A 64 -10.09 -13.47 8.81
N LEU A 65 -8.92 -13.88 9.30
CA LEU A 65 -8.34 -15.17 8.94
C LEU A 65 -9.10 -16.33 9.55
N ARG A 66 -9.59 -16.23 10.80
CA ARG A 66 -10.48 -17.23 11.39
C ARG A 66 -11.75 -17.41 10.58
N ALA A 67 -12.37 -16.28 10.20
CA ALA A 67 -13.56 -16.31 9.33
C ALA A 67 -13.27 -16.85 7.91
N SER A 68 -12.01 -17.00 7.55
CA SER A 68 -11.53 -17.60 6.29
C SER A 68 -11.02 -19.05 6.47
N SER A 69 -11.29 -19.68 7.63
CA SER A 69 -10.82 -21.02 7.98
C SER A 69 -9.28 -21.18 7.91
N ALA A 70 -8.55 -20.13 8.29
CA ALA A 70 -7.09 -20.11 8.34
C ALA A 70 -6.59 -19.95 9.79
N GLU A 71 -6.98 -20.89 10.65
CA GLU A 71 -6.70 -20.87 12.10
C GLU A 71 -5.19 -20.83 12.42
N ASP A 72 -4.38 -21.52 11.62
CA ASP A 72 -2.93 -21.52 11.75
C ASP A 72 -2.33 -20.12 11.58
N LEU A 73 -2.75 -19.39 10.54
CA LEU A 73 -2.30 -18.02 10.30
C LEU A 73 -2.88 -17.05 11.33
N ALA A 74 -4.12 -17.28 11.78
CA ALA A 74 -4.73 -16.47 12.84
C ALA A 74 -3.98 -16.62 14.17
N GLY A 75 -3.56 -17.84 14.53
CA GLY A 75 -2.74 -18.09 15.71
C GLY A 75 -1.38 -17.38 15.69
N GLU A 76 -0.74 -17.29 14.52
CA GLU A 76 0.48 -16.49 14.35
C GLU A 76 0.23 -14.99 14.55
N LEU A 77 -0.94 -14.49 14.15
CA LEU A 77 -1.31 -13.10 14.39
C LEU A 77 -1.67 -12.82 15.87
N ASP A 78 -2.22 -13.78 16.61
CA ASP A 78 -2.39 -13.63 18.06
C ASP A 78 -1.03 -13.47 18.77
N GLN A 79 -0.02 -14.24 18.33
CA GLN A 79 1.34 -14.07 18.84
C GLN A 79 1.90 -12.69 18.48
N LEU A 80 1.63 -12.19 17.28
CA LEU A 80 2.04 -10.85 16.88
C LEU A 80 1.34 -9.77 17.73
N ALA A 81 0.03 -9.94 18.00
CA ALA A 81 -0.70 -9.04 18.89
C ALA A 81 -0.07 -8.98 20.29
N GLY A 82 0.30 -10.14 20.86
CA GLY A 82 1.06 -10.19 22.12
C GLY A 82 2.41 -9.45 22.06
N ARG A 83 3.09 -9.44 20.91
CA ARG A 83 4.33 -8.67 20.73
C ARG A 83 4.07 -7.16 20.66
N VAL A 84 2.97 -6.75 20.03
CA VAL A 84 2.52 -5.34 20.01
C VAL A 84 2.18 -4.88 21.42
N ASP A 85 1.40 -5.67 22.19
CA ASP A 85 1.02 -5.34 23.56
C ASP A 85 2.24 -5.28 24.49
N ALA A 86 3.24 -6.13 24.25
CA ALA A 86 4.54 -6.11 24.94
C ALA A 86 5.48 -5.00 24.45
N ARG A 87 5.08 -4.15 23.50
CA ARG A 87 5.88 -3.06 22.93
C ARG A 87 7.22 -3.53 22.39
N ALA A 88 7.21 -4.67 21.71
CA ALA A 88 8.42 -5.22 21.11
C ALA A 88 9.06 -4.23 20.13
N ALA A 89 10.38 -4.32 19.96
CA ALA A 89 11.13 -3.40 19.11
C ALA A 89 10.57 -3.33 17.67
N PRO A 90 10.46 -2.13 17.07
CA PRO A 90 9.86 -1.95 15.75
C PRO A 90 10.36 -2.88 14.66
N PRO A 91 11.67 -3.19 14.52
CA PRO A 91 12.11 -4.12 13.47
C PRO A 91 11.53 -5.53 13.60
N GLU A 92 11.25 -5.99 14.83
CA GLU A 92 10.65 -7.31 15.08
C GLU A 92 9.19 -7.32 14.62
N VAL A 93 8.38 -6.39 15.10
CA VAL A 93 6.95 -6.32 14.78
C VAL A 93 6.73 -6.06 13.30
N ILE A 94 7.43 -5.08 12.74
CA ILE A 94 7.38 -4.74 11.31
C ILE A 94 7.75 -5.96 10.44
N GLY A 95 8.86 -6.63 10.78
CA GLY A 95 9.30 -7.81 10.03
C GLY A 95 8.32 -8.97 10.12
N ARG A 96 7.67 -9.20 11.28
CA ARG A 96 6.62 -10.22 11.41
C ARG A 96 5.37 -9.87 10.61
N ALA A 97 4.88 -8.62 10.70
CA ALA A 97 3.73 -8.16 9.95
C ALA A 97 3.94 -8.30 8.42
N GLN A 98 5.10 -7.92 7.92
CA GLN A 98 5.46 -8.07 6.50
C GLN A 98 5.48 -9.55 6.05
N ARG A 99 6.09 -10.43 6.85
CA ARG A 99 6.11 -11.87 6.54
C ARG A 99 4.71 -12.46 6.52
N MET A 100 3.87 -12.12 7.51
CA MET A 100 2.50 -12.60 7.57
C MET A 100 1.67 -12.09 6.39
N ALA A 101 1.78 -10.82 6.02
CA ALA A 101 1.12 -10.28 4.84
C ALA A 101 1.52 -11.04 3.55
N THR A 102 2.81 -11.40 3.43
CA THR A 102 3.31 -12.18 2.30
C THR A 102 2.74 -13.61 2.29
N LEU A 103 2.74 -14.29 3.43
CA LEU A 103 2.19 -15.66 3.55
C LEU A 103 0.69 -15.69 3.24
N ILE A 104 -0.07 -14.74 3.75
CA ILE A 104 -1.51 -14.60 3.46
C ILE A 104 -1.72 -14.39 1.95
N ALA A 105 -0.95 -13.48 1.36
CA ALA A 105 -1.06 -13.18 -0.07
C ALA A 105 -0.77 -14.43 -0.93
N GLN A 106 0.23 -15.21 -0.58
CA GLN A 106 0.57 -16.46 -1.29
C GLN A 106 -0.52 -17.52 -1.11
N ARG A 107 -0.98 -17.75 0.13
CA ARG A 107 -1.98 -18.80 0.43
C ARG A 107 -3.32 -18.56 -0.25
N PHE A 108 -3.75 -17.30 -0.34
CA PHE A 108 -5.05 -16.92 -0.91
C PHE A 108 -4.95 -16.39 -2.35
N ASP A 109 -3.79 -16.50 -2.99
CA ASP A 109 -3.54 -15.99 -4.35
C ASP A 109 -4.04 -14.53 -4.52
N LEU A 110 -3.65 -13.66 -3.59
CA LEU A 110 -4.04 -12.26 -3.63
C LEU A 110 -3.27 -11.50 -4.71
N ALA A 111 -3.96 -10.63 -5.42
CA ALA A 111 -3.34 -9.77 -6.43
C ALA A 111 -2.59 -8.60 -5.78
N VAL A 112 -1.44 -8.88 -5.19
CA VAL A 112 -0.61 -7.89 -4.48
C VAL A 112 0.29 -7.06 -5.39
N LEU A 113 0.29 -7.34 -6.70
CA LEU A 113 1.08 -6.63 -7.72
C LEU A 113 0.23 -6.29 -8.95
N PRO A 114 0.53 -5.18 -9.62
CA PRO A 114 -0.13 -4.84 -10.87
C PRO A 114 0.26 -5.84 -11.98
N ARG A 115 -0.73 -6.31 -12.75
CA ARG A 115 -0.52 -7.24 -13.88
C ARG A 115 -0.07 -6.55 -15.16
N ALA A 116 -0.19 -5.23 -15.21
CA ALA A 116 0.22 -4.40 -16.35
C ALA A 116 0.73 -3.05 -15.82
N GLN A 117 1.48 -2.35 -16.65
CA GLN A 117 1.95 -1.00 -16.34
C GLN A 117 0.76 -0.07 -16.07
N PRO A 118 0.75 0.65 -14.92
CA PRO A 118 -0.34 1.55 -14.57
C PRO A 118 -0.49 2.73 -15.55
N ASP A 119 -1.74 3.10 -15.83
CA ASP A 119 -2.09 4.28 -16.62
C ASP A 119 -2.43 5.46 -15.69
N LEU A 120 -1.47 6.37 -15.52
CA LEU A 120 -1.64 7.54 -14.65
C LEU A 120 -2.73 8.50 -15.13
N ARG A 121 -3.03 8.56 -16.45
CA ARG A 121 -4.12 9.39 -16.97
C ARG A 121 -5.49 8.82 -16.59
N ARG A 122 -5.64 7.51 -16.66
CA ARG A 122 -6.84 6.82 -16.18
C ARG A 122 -6.94 6.99 -14.66
N GLY A 123 -5.86 6.78 -13.91
CA GLY A 123 -5.79 7.01 -12.48
C GLY A 123 -6.22 8.41 -12.07
N GLN A 124 -5.79 9.44 -12.82
CA GLN A 124 -6.21 10.83 -12.59
C GLN A 124 -7.73 11.03 -12.77
N ARG A 125 -8.32 10.45 -13.82
CA ARG A 125 -9.77 10.56 -14.02
C ARG A 125 -10.54 9.89 -12.89
N LEU A 126 -10.13 8.66 -12.52
CA LEU A 126 -10.75 7.90 -11.44
C LEU A 126 -10.61 8.62 -10.08
N TYR A 127 -9.44 9.18 -9.81
CA TYR A 127 -9.20 9.96 -8.59
C TYR A 127 -10.18 11.14 -8.48
N ARG A 128 -10.38 11.89 -9.56
CA ARG A 128 -11.32 13.02 -9.58
C ARG A 128 -12.75 12.59 -9.31
N GLN A 129 -13.14 11.42 -9.80
CA GLN A 129 -14.50 10.89 -9.67
C GLN A 129 -14.77 10.26 -8.30
N ALA A 130 -13.82 9.51 -7.76
CA ALA A 130 -14.03 8.67 -6.58
C ALA A 130 -13.35 9.16 -5.30
N CYS A 131 -12.24 9.91 -5.40
CA CYS A 131 -11.39 10.24 -4.24
C CYS A 131 -11.38 11.72 -3.89
N ALA A 132 -11.52 12.59 -4.90
CA ALA A 132 -11.32 14.04 -4.74
C ALA A 132 -12.32 14.71 -3.77
N ALA A 133 -13.50 14.14 -3.58
CA ALA A 133 -14.48 14.67 -2.63
C ALA A 133 -13.92 14.71 -1.19
N CYS A 134 -13.19 13.68 -0.80
CA CYS A 134 -12.61 13.57 0.55
C CYS A 134 -11.14 13.99 0.59
N HIS A 135 -10.36 13.62 -0.42
CA HIS A 135 -8.91 13.86 -0.44
C HIS A 135 -8.50 15.18 -1.15
N GLY A 136 -9.48 15.93 -1.67
CA GLY A 136 -9.25 17.15 -2.44
C GLY A 136 -8.83 16.87 -3.89
N PRO A 137 -9.17 17.74 -4.84
CA PRO A 137 -8.88 17.54 -6.27
C PRO A 137 -7.37 17.58 -6.57
N ASP A 138 -6.61 18.19 -5.71
CA ASP A 138 -5.16 18.33 -5.80
C ASP A 138 -4.40 17.46 -4.77
N GLY A 139 -5.09 16.64 -3.99
CA GLY A 139 -4.54 15.83 -2.91
C GLY A 139 -4.48 16.55 -1.56
N THR A 140 -5.10 17.74 -1.44
CA THR A 140 -5.23 18.47 -0.17
C THR A 140 -6.67 18.33 0.33
N PRO A 141 -6.92 17.54 1.41
CA PRO A 141 -8.25 17.36 1.95
C PRO A 141 -8.92 18.69 2.33
N PRO A 142 -10.23 18.83 2.15
CA PRO A 142 -10.97 19.97 2.65
C PRO A 142 -10.74 20.17 4.16
N PRO A 143 -10.84 21.40 4.68
CA PRO A 143 -10.75 21.63 6.12
C PRO A 143 -11.90 20.92 6.86
N ALA A 144 -11.69 20.62 8.15
CA ALA A 144 -12.61 19.81 8.96
C ALA A 144 -14.03 20.41 9.02
N GLU A 145 -14.16 21.75 8.95
CA GLU A 145 -15.43 22.46 8.97
C GLU A 145 -16.29 22.17 7.72
N ARG A 146 -15.65 21.83 6.59
CA ARG A 146 -16.34 21.44 5.34
C ARG A 146 -16.50 19.93 5.19
N LEU A 147 -15.66 19.16 5.87
CA LEU A 147 -15.69 17.70 5.84
C LEU A 147 -15.49 17.16 7.26
N PRO A 148 -16.54 17.16 8.10
CA PRO A 148 -16.47 16.76 9.50
C PRO A 148 -16.43 15.22 9.63
N LEU A 149 -15.30 14.62 9.30
CA LEU A 149 -15.07 13.18 9.45
C LEU A 149 -14.35 12.89 10.78
N PRO A 150 -14.66 11.75 11.45
CA PRO A 150 -13.99 11.33 12.68
C PRO A 150 -12.47 11.22 12.51
N THR A 151 -12.04 10.71 11.36
CA THR A 151 -10.63 10.60 10.98
C THR A 151 -10.39 11.43 9.73
N ARG A 152 -9.38 12.28 9.77
CA ARG A 152 -9.04 13.12 8.63
C ARG A 152 -8.47 12.29 7.48
N PRO A 153 -8.92 12.49 6.23
CA PRO A 153 -8.32 11.84 5.06
C PRO A 153 -6.84 12.20 4.91
N VAL A 154 -6.04 11.23 4.46
CA VAL A 154 -4.62 11.45 4.15
C VAL A 154 -4.46 12.56 3.11
N ALA A 155 -3.53 13.48 3.35
CA ALA A 155 -3.18 14.55 2.42
C ALA A 155 -2.19 14.02 1.38
N PHE A 156 -2.68 13.57 0.23
CA PHE A 156 -1.83 13.06 -0.86
C PHE A 156 -0.86 14.10 -1.44
N ALA A 157 -1.11 15.40 -1.23
CA ALA A 157 -0.19 16.47 -1.61
C ALA A 157 0.95 16.66 -0.61
N SER A 158 0.86 16.09 0.59
CA SER A 158 1.86 16.21 1.66
C SER A 158 2.96 15.18 1.49
N LYS A 159 4.20 15.61 1.21
CA LYS A 159 5.37 14.72 1.16
C LYS A 159 5.57 13.93 2.47
N PRO A 160 5.48 14.54 3.67
CA PRO A 160 5.57 13.81 4.93
C PRO A 160 4.53 12.69 5.08
N ASP A 161 3.25 12.97 4.79
CA ASP A 161 2.17 11.99 4.94
C ASP A 161 2.33 10.83 3.94
N MET A 162 2.81 11.15 2.72
CA MET A 162 2.97 10.16 1.65
C MET A 162 4.29 9.38 1.74
N SER A 163 5.27 9.84 2.51
CA SER A 163 6.62 9.29 2.51
C SER A 163 6.68 7.79 2.86
N ARG A 164 5.77 7.33 3.71
CA ARG A 164 5.67 5.93 4.15
C ARG A 164 4.71 5.08 3.32
N LEU A 165 3.92 5.71 2.43
CA LEU A 165 2.95 5.00 1.61
C LEU A 165 3.61 4.45 0.34
N SER A 166 3.27 3.21 0.00
CA SER A 166 3.53 2.62 -1.31
C SER A 166 2.26 2.62 -2.16
N PRO A 167 2.36 2.50 -3.49
CA PRO A 167 1.19 2.26 -4.33
C PRO A 167 0.36 1.04 -3.87
N GLN A 168 1.01 -0.04 -3.42
CA GLN A 168 0.33 -1.21 -2.90
C GLN A 168 -0.55 -0.87 -1.69
N ARG A 169 -0.08 -0.02 -0.79
CA ARG A 169 -0.84 0.40 0.38
C ARG A 169 -2.08 1.22 -0.01
N VAL A 170 -1.94 2.14 -0.95
CA VAL A 170 -3.07 2.90 -1.51
C VAL A 170 -4.03 1.98 -2.26
N PHE A 171 -3.51 1.01 -3.03
CA PHE A 171 -4.31 -0.02 -3.69
C PHE A 171 -5.13 -0.85 -2.68
N SER A 172 -4.52 -1.25 -1.56
CA SER A 172 -5.20 -2.01 -0.52
C SER A 172 -6.30 -1.19 0.15
N ALA A 173 -6.03 0.07 0.49
CA ALA A 173 -7.03 1.00 1.02
C ALA A 173 -8.20 1.21 0.05
N ALA A 174 -7.91 1.39 -1.25
CA ALA A 174 -8.96 1.50 -2.27
C ALA A 174 -9.73 0.18 -2.47
N THR A 175 -9.09 -0.96 -2.27
CA THR A 175 -9.73 -2.28 -2.46
C THR A 175 -10.65 -2.64 -1.30
N TYR A 176 -10.19 -2.45 -0.07
CA TYR A 176 -10.85 -2.99 1.13
C TYR A 176 -11.47 -1.91 2.02
N GLY A 177 -11.25 -0.62 1.72
CA GLY A 177 -11.53 0.47 2.62
C GLY A 177 -10.50 0.55 3.75
N VAL A 178 -10.75 1.44 4.72
CA VAL A 178 -9.94 1.56 5.93
C VAL A 178 -10.86 1.42 7.14
N PRO A 179 -10.75 0.34 7.90
CA PRO A 179 -11.59 0.09 9.07
C PRO A 179 -11.55 1.26 10.07
N GLY A 180 -12.68 1.52 10.73
CA GLY A 180 -12.79 2.63 11.69
C GLY A 180 -12.83 4.03 11.08
N THR A 181 -12.79 4.17 9.75
CA THR A 181 -12.82 5.44 9.04
C THR A 181 -13.99 5.54 8.05
N ALA A 182 -14.17 6.72 7.47
CA ALA A 182 -15.14 6.93 6.39
C ALA A 182 -14.66 6.47 5.00
N MET A 183 -13.44 5.91 4.88
CA MET A 183 -12.90 5.44 3.60
C MET A 183 -13.57 4.12 3.18
N PRO A 184 -14.44 4.11 2.15
CA PRO A 184 -15.14 2.91 1.73
C PRO A 184 -14.25 2.00 0.87
N SER A 185 -14.70 0.74 0.68
CA SER A 185 -14.18 -0.14 -0.35
C SER A 185 -14.64 0.30 -1.74
N PHE A 186 -13.72 0.25 -2.70
CA PHE A 186 -14.00 0.39 -4.14
C PHE A 186 -13.78 -0.94 -4.88
N GLY A 187 -13.73 -2.05 -4.15
CA GLY A 187 -13.47 -3.39 -4.70
C GLY A 187 -14.42 -3.78 -5.81
N ASP A 188 -15.71 -3.49 -5.62
CA ASP A 188 -16.78 -3.81 -6.58
C ASP A 188 -16.98 -2.72 -7.65
N ALA A 189 -16.63 -1.47 -7.32
CA ALA A 189 -16.84 -0.33 -8.21
C ALA A 189 -15.72 -0.15 -9.26
N LEU A 190 -14.50 -0.59 -8.94
CA LEU A 190 -13.33 -0.44 -9.77
C LEU A 190 -12.67 -1.79 -10.04
N THR A 191 -12.27 -2.03 -11.28
CA THR A 191 -11.49 -3.21 -11.66
C THR A 191 -10.12 -3.20 -10.97
N LEU A 192 -9.48 -4.38 -10.91
CA LEU A 192 -8.14 -4.53 -10.37
C LEU A 192 -7.13 -3.54 -10.99
N GLY A 193 -7.17 -3.40 -12.33
CA GLY A 193 -6.28 -2.48 -13.05
C GLY A 193 -6.54 -1.02 -12.74
N GLU A 194 -7.82 -0.62 -12.62
CA GLU A 194 -8.19 0.75 -12.28
C GLU A 194 -7.77 1.15 -10.88
N ARG A 195 -7.87 0.24 -9.90
CA ARG A 195 -7.35 0.49 -8.55
C ARG A 195 -5.85 0.66 -8.52
N TRP A 196 -5.10 -0.06 -9.34
CA TRP A 196 -3.66 0.14 -9.48
C TRP A 196 -3.31 1.47 -10.15
N ASP A 197 -4.04 1.86 -11.22
CA ASP A 197 -3.85 3.16 -11.87
C ASP A 197 -4.07 4.31 -10.89
N LEU A 198 -5.16 4.22 -10.11
CA LEU A 198 -5.51 5.18 -9.07
C LEU A 198 -4.43 5.23 -7.99
N ALA A 199 -3.95 4.07 -7.51
CA ALA A 199 -2.93 3.99 -6.48
C ALA A 199 -1.61 4.65 -6.93
N PHE A 200 -1.15 4.36 -8.13
CA PHE A 200 0.04 5.01 -8.66
C PHE A 200 -0.16 6.51 -8.89
N TYR A 201 -1.33 6.92 -9.40
CA TYR A 201 -1.63 8.34 -9.57
C TYR A 201 -1.62 9.10 -8.23
N ALA A 202 -2.20 8.55 -7.17
CA ALA A 202 -2.23 9.18 -5.85
C ALA A 202 -0.82 9.53 -5.35
N LEU A 203 0.17 8.66 -5.56
CA LEU A 203 1.57 8.92 -5.19
C LEU A 203 2.19 10.10 -5.97
N THR A 204 1.71 10.39 -7.18
CA THR A 204 2.21 11.53 -7.96
C THR A 204 1.84 12.88 -7.34
N LEU A 205 0.79 12.92 -6.51
CA LEU A 205 0.26 14.16 -5.96
C LEU A 205 1.22 14.85 -4.98
N ALA A 206 2.11 14.09 -4.33
CA ALA A 206 3.20 14.64 -3.52
C ALA A 206 4.40 15.14 -4.36
N HIS A 207 4.44 14.85 -5.67
CA HIS A 207 5.58 15.07 -6.55
C HIS A 207 5.24 15.99 -7.75
N LYS A 208 4.57 17.12 -7.48
CA LYS A 208 4.07 18.05 -8.53
C LYS A 208 5.12 19.00 -9.10
N GLY A 209 6.31 19.08 -8.53
CA GLY A 209 7.37 20.02 -8.94
C GLY A 209 7.88 19.75 -10.36
N ALA A 210 7.46 20.55 -11.35
CA ALA A 210 7.85 20.34 -12.74
C ALA A 210 9.37 20.39 -12.96
N ARG A 211 10.06 21.33 -12.31
CA ARG A 211 11.53 21.46 -12.38
C ARG A 211 12.23 20.28 -11.72
N GLU A 212 11.77 19.86 -10.55
CA GLU A 212 12.30 18.71 -9.82
C GLU A 212 12.16 17.43 -10.67
N ARG A 213 10.99 17.21 -11.26
CA ARG A 213 10.74 16.06 -12.14
C ARG A 213 11.63 16.09 -13.39
N ALA A 214 11.73 17.23 -14.09
CA ALA A 214 12.58 17.36 -15.28
C ALA A 214 14.07 17.07 -14.97
N ARG A 215 14.56 17.50 -13.81
CA ARG A 215 15.90 17.17 -13.32
C ARG A 215 16.05 15.67 -13.07
N GLY A 216 15.07 15.04 -12.45
CA GLY A 216 15.07 13.60 -12.21
C GLY A 216 15.04 12.78 -13.51
N GLU A 217 14.24 13.18 -14.49
CA GLU A 217 14.21 12.56 -15.82
C GLU A 217 15.56 12.65 -16.53
N GLU A 218 16.26 13.79 -16.42
CA GLU A 218 17.62 13.94 -16.95
C GLU A 218 18.59 12.93 -16.30
N LEU A 219 18.53 12.80 -14.96
CA LEU A 219 19.37 11.87 -14.21
C LEU A 219 19.07 10.42 -14.58
N LEU A 220 17.78 10.06 -14.71
CA LEU A 220 17.36 8.71 -15.09
C LEU A 220 17.81 8.32 -16.50
N ARG A 221 17.85 9.25 -17.46
CA ARG A 221 18.40 8.96 -18.80
C ARG A 221 19.88 8.56 -18.78
N LYS A 222 20.61 8.97 -17.75
CA LYS A 222 22.03 8.64 -17.56
C LYS A 222 22.22 7.41 -16.67
N ALA A 223 21.16 6.92 -16.03
CA ALA A 223 21.23 5.79 -15.12
C ALA A 223 21.27 4.46 -15.89
N PRO A 224 22.10 3.49 -15.45
CA PRO A 224 22.21 2.18 -16.12
C PRO A 224 20.95 1.33 -15.96
N ARG A 225 20.14 1.59 -14.93
CA ARG A 225 18.89 0.87 -14.65
C ARG A 225 17.90 1.79 -13.93
N THR A 226 16.65 1.77 -14.38
CA THR A 226 15.51 2.37 -13.67
C THR A 226 14.70 1.27 -13.00
N PRO A 227 14.12 1.50 -11.79
CA PRO A 227 13.19 0.54 -11.19
C PRO A 227 12.01 0.31 -12.12
N ASP A 228 11.60 -0.94 -12.28
CA ASP A 228 10.37 -1.27 -12.99
C ASP A 228 9.12 -0.92 -12.13
N PHE A 229 7.96 -0.94 -12.75
CA PHE A 229 6.71 -0.59 -12.05
C PHE A 229 6.35 -1.59 -10.94
N LEU A 230 6.79 -2.85 -11.02
CA LEU A 230 6.56 -3.85 -9.97
C LEU A 230 7.36 -3.51 -8.71
N GLN A 231 8.62 -3.10 -8.88
CA GLN A 231 9.45 -2.64 -7.77
C GLN A 231 8.90 -1.35 -7.16
N LEU A 232 8.39 -0.44 -7.99
CA LEU A 232 7.79 0.81 -7.52
C LEU A 232 6.45 0.58 -6.82
N ALA A 233 5.69 -0.47 -7.19
CA ALA A 233 4.40 -0.79 -6.59
C ALA A 233 4.50 -1.05 -5.08
N VAL A 234 5.55 -1.70 -4.62
CA VAL A 234 5.70 -2.15 -3.23
C VAL A 234 6.58 -1.25 -2.37
N ARG A 235 7.22 -0.26 -2.95
CA ARG A 235 8.15 0.62 -2.20
C ARG A 235 7.54 1.97 -1.88
N SER A 236 7.68 2.38 -0.62
CA SER A 236 7.40 3.75 -0.19
C SER A 236 8.51 4.71 -0.64
N ASP A 237 8.24 6.01 -0.54
CA ASP A 237 9.24 7.04 -0.85
C ASP A 237 10.45 6.96 0.09
N ASP A 238 10.25 6.66 1.37
CA ASP A 238 11.35 6.49 2.33
C ASP A 238 12.23 5.30 1.96
N GLN A 239 11.65 4.18 1.52
CA GLN A 239 12.41 3.03 1.03
C GLN A 239 13.17 3.34 -0.25
N LEU A 240 12.60 4.13 -1.16
CA LEU A 240 13.28 4.59 -2.37
C LEU A 240 14.42 5.56 -2.03
N ARG A 241 14.22 6.51 -1.10
CA ARG A 241 15.28 7.40 -0.58
C ARG A 241 16.43 6.61 0.02
N ALA A 242 16.12 5.61 0.85
CA ALA A 242 17.13 4.74 1.44
C ALA A 242 17.91 3.96 0.39
N ALA A 243 17.27 3.50 -0.67
CA ALA A 243 17.96 2.86 -1.80
C ALA A 243 18.87 3.86 -2.55
N LEU A 244 18.38 5.08 -2.79
CA LEU A 244 19.12 6.13 -3.47
C LEU A 244 20.26 6.73 -2.62
N SER A 245 20.27 6.55 -1.29
CA SER A 245 21.35 7.07 -0.44
C SER A 245 22.73 6.51 -0.80
N ARG A 246 22.77 5.33 -1.42
CA ARG A 246 24.00 4.66 -1.87
C ARG A 246 24.41 5.02 -3.30
N SER A 247 23.67 5.87 -3.99
CA SER A 247 23.90 6.20 -5.41
C SER A 247 24.97 7.28 -5.67
N GLY A 248 25.47 7.95 -4.62
CA GLY A 248 26.36 9.11 -4.77
C GLY A 248 25.65 10.41 -5.17
N LEU A 249 24.33 10.39 -5.38
CA LEU A 249 23.55 11.58 -5.72
C LEU A 249 23.43 12.53 -4.53
N SER A 250 23.37 13.83 -4.81
CA SER A 250 23.04 14.85 -3.81
C SER A 250 21.62 14.62 -3.23
N PRO A 251 21.31 15.12 -2.02
CA PRO A 251 19.94 15.03 -1.48
C PRO A 251 18.88 15.59 -2.45
N ALA A 252 19.16 16.72 -3.09
CA ALA A 252 18.26 17.35 -4.08
C ALA A 252 18.08 16.48 -5.33
N ASP A 253 19.15 15.86 -5.84
CA ASP A 253 19.05 14.98 -7.00
C ASP A 253 18.32 13.68 -6.68
N ARG A 254 18.41 13.16 -5.43
CA ARG A 254 17.61 12.01 -4.98
C ARG A 254 16.12 12.31 -4.98
N GLU A 255 15.70 13.49 -4.47
CA GLU A 255 14.30 13.92 -4.53
C GLU A 255 13.83 14.12 -5.98
N ALA A 256 14.70 14.66 -6.84
CA ALA A 256 14.40 14.81 -8.26
C ALA A 256 14.17 13.44 -8.93
N VAL A 257 15.06 12.46 -8.68
CA VAL A 257 14.90 11.09 -9.18
C VAL A 257 13.62 10.46 -8.66
N LEU A 258 13.32 10.59 -7.35
CA LEU A 258 12.09 10.08 -6.75
C LEU A 258 10.84 10.67 -7.42
N SER A 259 10.79 11.97 -7.62
CA SER A 259 9.69 12.65 -8.33
C SER A 259 9.52 12.13 -9.76
N ALA A 260 10.62 11.90 -10.46
CA ALA A 260 10.59 11.38 -11.82
C ALA A 260 10.09 9.92 -11.87
N VAL A 261 10.57 9.03 -11.01
CA VAL A 261 10.12 7.61 -11.00
C VAL A 261 8.65 7.47 -10.61
N ARG A 262 8.12 8.34 -9.76
CA ARG A 262 6.68 8.37 -9.45
C ARG A 262 5.83 8.83 -10.62
N ALA A 263 6.34 9.71 -11.48
CA ALA A 263 5.66 10.24 -12.65
C ALA A 263 5.97 9.47 -13.96
N ALA A 264 6.84 8.47 -13.93
CA ALA A 264 7.49 7.88 -15.11
C ALA A 264 6.62 6.89 -15.93
N PHE A 265 5.32 6.80 -15.69
CA PHE A 265 4.46 5.95 -16.52
C PHE A 265 3.63 6.80 -17.51
N PRO A 266 4.22 7.19 -18.66
CA PRO A 266 3.39 7.72 -19.73
C PRO A 266 2.35 6.68 -20.10
N ALA A 267 1.16 7.12 -20.54
CA ALA A 267 0.14 6.22 -21.02
C ALA A 267 0.79 5.23 -22.01
N SER A 268 0.61 3.94 -21.77
CA SER A 268 1.02 2.93 -22.75
C SER A 268 0.44 3.35 -24.10
N PRO A 269 1.25 3.46 -25.17
CA PRO A 269 0.69 3.67 -26.50
C PRO A 269 -0.33 2.57 -26.69
N GLY A 270 -1.60 2.96 -26.91
CA GLY A 270 -2.73 2.06 -26.93
C GLY A 270 -2.39 0.80 -27.72
N ARG A 271 -2.64 -0.38 -27.15
CA ARG A 271 -2.81 -1.58 -27.96
C ARG A 271 -3.94 -1.25 -28.93
N ALA A 272 -3.57 -0.95 -30.15
CA ALA A 272 -4.53 -0.98 -31.23
C ALA A 272 -5.24 -2.33 -31.14
N SER A 273 -6.53 -2.30 -30.91
CA SER A 273 -7.40 -3.45 -30.97
C SER A 273 -7.16 -4.15 -32.32
N ARG A 274 -6.57 -5.33 -32.29
CA ARG A 274 -6.69 -6.30 -33.39
C ARG A 274 -7.81 -7.27 -33.05
#